data_3e86d4819b7da38ad62483fffd739a20
#
_entry.id   3e86d4819b7da38ad62483fffd739a20
#
_cell.length_a   1.000
_cell.length_b   1.000
_cell.length_c   1.000
_cell.angle_alpha   90.00
_cell.angle_beta   90.00
_cell.angle_gamma   90.00
#
_symmetry.space_group_name_H-M   'P 1'
#
loop_
_entity.id
_entity.type
_entity.pdbx_description
1 polymer ?
#
loop_
_entity_poly.entity_id
_entity_poly.type
_entity_poly.pdbx_seq_one_letter_code
_entity_poly.pdbx_strand_id
1 'polypeptide(L)'
;MAISRLIVEKFRNLNAVDLEFDHGFNFLVGNNGSGKTSLLEAIFYLGHGRSFKSAVANRIISYDEPHFTLFGQIQESQHQWSVGLQKLRQGNTIAKINGEDGNKIADLAHLLPMQLITPEGLTLLNGGPSFRRAFLDWGLFHHHNSFHSSWVALNRLLKQRNAALSQNQPYSAIKVWDIELAKLAHQVSDWRAEYAEALRPEIEKTCQLFLPELEITVSFHQGWEKETEYGELLVQNFERDKAIGYTVSGPQKADFRFKANGLPVEDVLSRGQLKLLMCALRLAQGEHLMIQKQRHCIFLIDDFASELDQHKRALLAERLQQSGSQVFVTAITQGQLKEMQVGKGKLFQVDTGKITELQP
;
A
#
# COMPACT_ATOMS: atom_id res chain seq x y z
N MET A 1 7.61 13.39 -7.28
CA MET A 1 6.13 13.43 -7.37
C MET A 1 5.57 13.95 -6.06
N ALA A 2 4.63 14.90 -6.09
CA ALA A 2 3.99 15.46 -4.89
C ALA A 2 2.58 15.95 -5.22
N ILE A 3 1.70 15.94 -4.24
CA ILE A 3 0.39 16.60 -4.30
C ILE A 3 0.62 18.05 -3.89
N SER A 4 0.44 19.00 -4.80
CA SER A 4 0.60 20.42 -4.52
C SER A 4 -0.67 21.05 -3.94
N ARG A 5 -1.85 20.59 -4.35
CA ARG A 5 -3.16 21.05 -3.84
C ARG A 5 -4.14 19.88 -3.74
N LEU A 6 -4.98 19.92 -2.72
CA LEU A 6 -6.06 18.95 -2.53
C LEU A 6 -7.35 19.67 -2.15
N ILE A 7 -8.43 19.37 -2.88
CA ILE A 7 -9.79 19.79 -2.54
C ILE A 7 -10.55 18.52 -2.12
N VAL A 8 -11.24 18.61 -0.98
CA VAL A 8 -12.05 17.53 -0.41
C VAL A 8 -13.44 18.04 -0.13
N GLU A 9 -14.44 17.35 -0.66
CA GLU A 9 -15.84 17.67 -0.42
C GLU A 9 -16.59 16.44 0.11
N LYS A 10 -17.28 16.60 1.23
CA LYS A 10 -18.20 15.58 1.80
C LYS A 10 -17.56 14.23 2.12
N PHE A 11 -16.30 14.26 2.56
CA PHE A 11 -15.55 13.06 2.92
C PHE A 11 -15.46 12.91 4.45
N ARG A 12 -16.10 11.92 5.03
CA ARG A 12 -16.21 11.73 6.48
C ARG A 12 -16.71 12.99 7.20
N ASN A 13 -15.88 13.56 8.09
CA ASN A 13 -16.15 14.84 8.78
C ASN A 13 -15.55 16.07 8.06
N LEU A 14 -14.97 15.90 6.89
CA LEU A 14 -14.46 16.97 6.05
C LEU A 14 -15.56 17.43 5.08
N ASN A 15 -16.14 18.60 5.31
CA ASN A 15 -17.24 19.11 4.48
C ASN A 15 -16.77 19.81 3.21
N ALA A 16 -15.84 20.77 3.37
CA ALA A 16 -15.20 21.48 2.28
C ALA A 16 -13.80 21.90 2.75
N VAL A 17 -12.78 21.36 2.11
CA VAL A 17 -11.37 21.61 2.43
C VAL A 17 -10.65 21.90 1.12
N ASP A 18 -9.82 22.95 1.12
CA ASP A 18 -8.94 23.33 0.01
C ASP A 18 -7.58 23.69 0.59
N LEU A 19 -6.56 22.90 0.31
CA LEU A 19 -5.24 23.00 0.92
C LEU A 19 -4.13 22.92 -0.11
N GLU A 20 -3.12 23.74 0.08
CA GLU A 20 -1.85 23.69 -0.63
C GLU A 20 -0.79 23.08 0.28
N PHE A 21 -0.06 22.09 -0.23
CA PHE A 21 0.93 21.34 0.53
C PHE A 21 2.37 21.71 0.15
N ASP A 22 3.27 21.48 1.09
CA ASP A 22 4.72 21.46 0.84
C ASP A 22 5.12 20.18 0.11
N HIS A 23 6.13 20.26 -0.73
CA HIS A 23 6.67 19.10 -1.44
C HIS A 23 7.44 18.12 -0.52
N GLY A 24 7.86 18.57 0.65
CA GLY A 24 8.48 17.78 1.71
C GLY A 24 7.47 17.40 2.79
N PHE A 25 7.65 17.95 3.99
CA PHE A 25 6.83 17.58 5.15
C PHE A 25 5.57 18.42 5.29
N ASN A 26 4.46 17.76 5.60
CA ASN A 26 3.17 18.35 5.94
C ASN A 26 2.69 17.75 7.26
N PHE A 27 2.65 18.56 8.29
CA PHE A 27 2.29 18.15 9.64
C PHE A 27 0.85 18.52 9.96
N LEU A 28 0.09 17.55 10.46
CA LEU A 28 -1.33 17.71 10.80
C LEU A 28 -1.48 17.51 12.31
N VAL A 29 -1.80 18.57 13.03
CA VAL A 29 -1.96 18.53 14.50
C VAL A 29 -3.40 18.81 14.91
N GLY A 30 -3.86 18.17 15.97
CA GLY A 30 -5.20 18.35 16.52
C GLY A 30 -5.62 17.20 17.42
N ASN A 31 -6.70 17.39 18.13
CA ASN A 31 -7.24 16.39 19.06
C ASN A 31 -7.71 15.11 18.35
N ASN A 32 -7.91 14.05 19.12
CA ASN A 32 -8.50 12.82 18.58
C ASN A 32 -9.91 13.12 18.05
N GLY A 33 -10.24 12.56 16.88
CA GLY A 33 -11.53 12.80 16.21
C GLY A 33 -11.62 14.13 15.44
N SER A 34 -10.59 14.99 15.46
CA SER A 34 -10.62 16.29 14.76
C SER A 34 -10.70 16.20 13.23
N GLY A 35 -10.23 15.08 12.61
CA GLY A 35 -10.25 14.91 11.16
C GLY A 35 -8.87 14.70 10.53
N LYS A 36 -7.77 14.64 11.30
CA LYS A 36 -6.41 14.37 10.81
C LYS A 36 -6.35 13.12 9.94
N THR A 37 -6.78 11.98 10.51
CA THR A 37 -6.84 10.71 9.78
C THR A 37 -7.80 10.77 8.61
N SER A 38 -8.90 11.54 8.68
CA SER A 38 -9.81 11.71 7.55
C SER A 38 -9.12 12.40 6.37
N LEU A 39 -8.24 13.37 6.62
CA LEU A 39 -7.46 14.00 5.55
C LEU A 39 -6.43 13.02 4.95
N LEU A 40 -5.67 12.28 5.79
CA LEU A 40 -4.77 11.25 5.27
C LEU A 40 -5.53 10.20 4.47
N GLU A 41 -6.71 9.81 4.94
CA GLU A 41 -7.56 8.86 4.23
C GLU A 41 -8.07 9.40 2.90
N ALA A 42 -8.40 10.69 2.80
CA ALA A 42 -8.77 11.34 1.54
C ALA A 42 -7.60 11.34 0.55
N ILE A 43 -6.38 11.67 1.01
CA ILE A 43 -5.16 11.58 0.20
C ILE A 43 -4.93 10.15 -0.29
N PHE A 44 -5.01 9.17 0.60
CA PHE A 44 -4.85 7.75 0.24
C PHE A 44 -5.93 7.30 -0.73
N TYR A 45 -7.18 7.73 -0.51
CA TYR A 45 -8.31 7.39 -1.37
C TYR A 45 -8.14 7.95 -2.79
N LEU A 46 -7.60 9.15 -2.92
CA LEU A 46 -7.32 9.76 -4.23
C LEU A 46 -6.41 8.89 -5.10
N GLY A 47 -5.40 8.23 -4.51
CA GLY A 47 -4.50 7.34 -5.24
C GLY A 47 -4.97 5.88 -5.34
N HIS A 48 -5.80 5.40 -4.41
CA HIS A 48 -6.12 3.97 -4.32
C HIS A 48 -7.58 3.62 -4.56
N GLY A 49 -8.48 4.61 -4.62
CA GLY A 49 -9.93 4.42 -4.76
C GLY A 49 -10.58 3.61 -3.64
N ARG A 50 -9.91 3.46 -2.52
CA ARG A 50 -10.37 2.72 -1.33
C ARG A 50 -9.84 3.36 -0.04
N SER A 51 -10.59 3.16 1.04
CA SER A 51 -10.16 3.53 2.37
C SER A 51 -9.20 2.50 2.97
N PHE A 52 -8.24 2.95 3.79
CA PHE A 52 -7.43 2.07 4.62
C PHE A 52 -8.09 1.74 5.98
N LYS A 53 -9.15 2.47 6.37
CA LYS A 53 -9.89 2.24 7.63
C LYS A 53 -11.17 1.43 7.45
N SER A 54 -11.84 1.55 6.31
CA SER A 54 -13.16 0.94 6.10
C SER A 54 -13.31 0.37 4.70
N ALA A 55 -13.72 -0.90 4.61
CA ALA A 55 -14.11 -1.50 3.35
C ALA A 55 -15.51 -1.02 2.86
N VAL A 56 -16.30 -0.38 3.74
CA VAL A 56 -17.68 0.05 3.45
C VAL A 56 -17.66 1.49 2.97
N ALA A 57 -17.89 1.69 1.66
CA ALA A 57 -17.85 3.01 1.02
C ALA A 57 -18.83 4.02 1.65
N ASN A 58 -20.02 3.58 2.06
CA ASN A 58 -21.01 4.44 2.67
C ASN A 58 -20.59 5.07 4.01
N ARG A 59 -19.57 4.49 4.69
CA ARG A 59 -19.03 5.05 5.93
C ARG A 59 -18.02 6.18 5.69
N ILE A 60 -17.66 6.43 4.42
CA ILE A 60 -16.65 7.42 4.03
C ILE A 60 -17.33 8.69 3.53
N ILE A 61 -18.54 8.58 2.98
CA ILE A 61 -19.35 9.72 2.55
C ILE A 61 -19.94 10.39 3.79
N SER A 62 -19.89 11.73 3.87
CA SER A 62 -20.50 12.49 4.96
C SER A 62 -21.98 12.13 5.14
N TYR A 63 -22.47 12.28 6.38
CA TYR A 63 -23.85 11.93 6.70
C TYR A 63 -24.83 12.70 5.81
N ASP A 64 -25.88 11.98 5.31
CA ASP A 64 -26.92 12.47 4.40
C ASP A 64 -26.46 13.02 3.04
N GLU A 65 -25.19 12.88 2.68
CA GLU A 65 -24.70 13.31 1.38
C GLU A 65 -24.77 12.15 0.35
N PRO A 66 -25.06 12.45 -0.93
CA PRO A 66 -25.17 11.42 -1.97
C PRO A 66 -23.82 10.91 -2.48
N HIS A 67 -22.76 11.69 -2.32
CA HIS A 67 -21.41 11.38 -2.78
C HIS A 67 -20.37 12.20 -2.01
N PHE A 68 -19.09 11.86 -2.20
CA PHE A 68 -17.98 12.77 -1.94
C PHE A 68 -17.17 13.01 -3.22
N THR A 69 -16.43 14.12 -3.25
CA THR A 69 -15.51 14.47 -4.33
C THR A 69 -14.12 14.75 -3.76
N LEU A 70 -13.10 14.24 -4.44
CA LEU A 70 -11.70 14.55 -4.19
C LEU A 70 -11.11 15.11 -5.48
N PHE A 71 -10.34 16.19 -5.36
CA PHE A 71 -9.58 16.74 -6.46
C PHE A 71 -8.16 17.03 -5.99
N GLY A 72 -7.14 16.58 -6.74
CA GLY A 72 -5.74 16.82 -6.45
C GLY A 72 -5.00 17.39 -7.64
N GLN A 73 -4.12 18.37 -7.40
CA GLN A 73 -3.08 18.76 -8.33
C GLN A 73 -1.80 18.05 -7.95
N ILE A 74 -1.20 17.37 -8.92
CA ILE A 74 -0.03 16.52 -8.72
C ILE A 74 1.08 17.08 -9.58
N GLN A 75 2.26 17.25 -8.99
CA GLN A 75 3.45 17.76 -9.64
C GLN A 75 4.56 16.71 -9.63
N GLU A 76 5.16 16.46 -10.79
CA GLU A 76 6.35 15.64 -10.94
C GLU A 76 7.30 16.30 -11.94
N SER A 77 8.43 16.79 -11.43
CA SER A 77 9.38 17.57 -12.24
C SER A 77 8.69 18.76 -12.94
N GLN A 78 8.58 18.73 -14.26
CA GLN A 78 7.92 19.76 -15.06
C GLN A 78 6.49 19.42 -15.48
N HIS A 79 6.00 18.23 -15.13
CA HIS A 79 4.66 17.79 -15.46
C HIS A 79 3.69 18.03 -14.31
N GLN A 80 2.49 18.46 -14.67
CA GLN A 80 1.40 18.66 -13.73
C GLN A 80 0.16 17.88 -14.21
N TRP A 81 -0.46 17.16 -13.28
CA TRP A 81 -1.72 16.47 -13.54
C TRP A 81 -2.81 16.97 -12.61
N SER A 82 -4.02 17.06 -13.11
CA SER A 82 -5.20 17.18 -12.30
C SER A 82 -5.88 15.82 -12.17
N VAL A 83 -6.17 15.42 -10.95
CA VAL A 83 -6.83 14.14 -10.63
C VAL A 83 -8.14 14.43 -9.92
N GLY A 84 -9.25 13.95 -10.49
CA GLY A 84 -10.57 14.01 -9.87
C GLY A 84 -11.10 12.62 -9.54
N LEU A 85 -11.70 12.46 -8.38
CA LEU A 85 -12.36 11.23 -7.97
C LEU A 85 -13.68 11.54 -7.29
N GLN A 86 -14.76 10.94 -7.76
CA GLN A 86 -16.07 11.02 -7.15
C GLN A 86 -16.59 9.62 -6.81
N LYS A 87 -17.07 9.42 -5.59
CA LYS A 87 -17.71 8.18 -5.16
C LYS A 87 -19.15 8.43 -4.80
N LEU A 88 -20.06 7.79 -5.53
CA LEU A 88 -21.48 7.83 -5.23
C LEU A 88 -21.82 6.84 -4.09
N ARG A 89 -22.80 7.18 -3.26
CA ARG A 89 -23.33 6.29 -2.21
C ARG A 89 -23.91 5.01 -2.80
N GLN A 90 -24.64 5.16 -3.90
CA GLN A 90 -25.11 4.07 -4.74
C GLN A 90 -24.50 4.23 -6.13
N GLY A 91 -23.65 3.30 -6.53
CA GLY A 91 -23.02 3.35 -7.84
C GLY A 91 -21.49 3.23 -7.83
N ASN A 92 -20.90 3.52 -8.97
CA ASN A 92 -19.48 3.36 -9.21
C ASN A 92 -18.63 4.55 -8.70
N THR A 93 -17.35 4.34 -8.63
CA THR A 93 -16.37 5.41 -8.50
C THR A 93 -16.05 5.95 -9.89
N ILE A 94 -16.09 7.27 -10.04
CA ILE A 94 -15.70 7.97 -11.27
C ILE A 94 -14.32 8.56 -11.03
N ALA A 95 -13.39 8.30 -11.95
CA ALA A 95 -12.02 8.82 -11.89
C ALA A 95 -11.71 9.57 -13.18
N LYS A 96 -11.06 10.74 -13.05
CA LYS A 96 -10.60 11.57 -14.17
C LYS A 96 -9.14 11.97 -13.96
N ILE A 97 -8.36 11.95 -15.03
CA ILE A 97 -7.01 12.51 -15.08
C ILE A 97 -7.02 13.57 -16.18
N ASN A 98 -6.60 14.79 -15.86
CA ASN A 98 -6.62 15.96 -16.76
C ASN A 98 -7.99 16.24 -17.40
N GLY A 99 -9.08 15.93 -16.66
CA GLY A 99 -10.46 16.10 -17.13
C GLY A 99 -10.97 14.97 -18.03
N GLU A 100 -10.12 14.03 -18.44
CA GLU A 100 -10.51 12.91 -19.30
C GLU A 100 -11.28 11.85 -18.53
N ASP A 101 -12.38 11.36 -19.10
CA ASP A 101 -13.20 10.28 -18.59
C ASP A 101 -12.63 8.90 -18.93
N GLY A 102 -13.05 7.88 -18.18
CA GLY A 102 -12.71 6.49 -18.46
C GLY A 102 -11.45 5.98 -17.78
N ASN A 103 -10.78 6.81 -16.98
CA ASN A 103 -9.63 6.39 -16.21
C ASN A 103 -10.03 5.38 -15.12
N LYS A 104 -9.18 4.39 -14.91
CA LYS A 104 -9.37 3.37 -13.88
C LYS A 104 -8.66 3.77 -12.60
N ILE A 105 -9.08 3.21 -11.48
CA ILE A 105 -8.36 3.38 -10.20
C ILE A 105 -6.89 2.96 -10.30
N ALA A 106 -6.58 1.96 -11.13
CA ALA A 106 -5.21 1.55 -11.37
C ALA A 106 -4.35 2.66 -11.99
N ASP A 107 -4.92 3.51 -12.84
CA ASP A 107 -4.21 4.63 -13.47
C ASP A 107 -3.86 5.69 -12.42
N LEU A 108 -4.78 5.99 -11.49
CA LEU A 108 -4.52 6.85 -10.34
C LEU A 108 -3.45 6.26 -9.42
N ALA A 109 -3.51 4.95 -9.14
CA ALA A 109 -2.52 4.28 -8.31
C ALA A 109 -1.14 4.28 -8.96
N HIS A 110 -1.06 4.13 -10.28
CA HIS A 110 0.21 4.29 -11.00
C HIS A 110 0.76 5.71 -10.88
N LEU A 111 -0.10 6.72 -11.00
CA LEU A 111 0.30 8.12 -10.90
C LEU A 111 0.76 8.49 -9.48
N LEU A 112 0.19 7.90 -8.43
CA LEU A 112 0.38 8.27 -7.04
C LEU A 112 0.92 7.09 -6.20
N PRO A 113 2.20 6.73 -6.30
CA PRO A 113 2.78 5.71 -5.42
C PRO A 113 2.78 6.20 -3.97
N MET A 114 2.04 5.52 -3.11
CA MET A 114 1.90 5.89 -1.70
C MET A 114 2.32 4.75 -0.78
N GLN A 115 3.00 5.09 0.30
CA GLN A 115 3.31 4.21 1.42
C GLN A 115 2.57 4.69 2.65
N LEU A 116 1.87 3.77 3.30
CA LEU A 116 1.09 4.04 4.50
C LEU A 116 1.75 3.41 5.72
N ILE A 117 2.01 4.22 6.75
CA ILE A 117 2.57 3.82 8.05
C ILE A 117 1.53 4.15 9.13
N THR A 118 0.87 3.13 9.65
CA THR A 118 -0.14 3.25 10.71
C THR A 118 0.09 2.15 11.77
N PRO A 119 -0.48 2.27 12.96
CA PRO A 119 -0.41 1.20 13.96
C PRO A 119 -0.94 -0.15 13.45
N GLU A 120 -1.97 -0.14 12.61
CA GLU A 120 -2.55 -1.34 11.98
C GLU A 120 -1.64 -1.94 10.91
N GLY A 121 -0.65 -1.19 10.41
CA GLY A 121 0.33 -1.65 9.43
C GLY A 121 1.17 -2.86 9.88
N LEU A 122 1.18 -3.16 11.17
CA LEU A 122 1.81 -4.36 11.74
C LEU A 122 1.24 -5.66 11.18
N THR A 123 0.05 -5.64 10.59
CA THR A 123 -0.51 -6.81 9.87
C THR A 123 0.37 -7.30 8.72
N LEU A 124 1.29 -6.47 8.21
CA LEU A 124 2.33 -6.90 7.27
C LEU A 124 3.20 -8.02 7.86
N LEU A 125 3.53 -7.94 9.13
CA LEU A 125 4.47 -8.83 9.82
C LEU A 125 3.74 -9.97 10.57
N ASN A 126 2.74 -9.62 11.38
CA ASN A 126 2.02 -10.57 12.22
C ASN A 126 0.70 -11.07 11.60
N GLY A 127 0.34 -10.58 10.42
CA GLY A 127 -0.81 -11.05 9.65
C GLY A 127 -0.47 -12.24 8.76
N GLY A 128 -1.46 -12.73 8.04
CA GLY A 128 -1.26 -13.86 7.13
C GLY A 128 -0.46 -13.51 5.87
N PRO A 129 -0.08 -14.53 5.07
CA PRO A 129 0.68 -14.34 3.83
C PRO A 129 0.07 -13.38 2.81
N SER A 130 -1.24 -13.13 2.88
CA SER A 130 -1.94 -12.17 2.01
C SER A 130 -1.43 -10.74 2.15
N PHE A 131 -1.08 -10.30 3.37
CA PHE A 131 -0.52 -8.98 3.61
C PHE A 131 0.90 -8.86 3.05
N ARG A 132 1.70 -9.91 3.22
CA ARG A 132 3.07 -9.96 2.69
C ARG A 132 3.10 -10.05 1.16
N ARG A 133 2.15 -10.79 0.54
CA ARG A 133 1.97 -10.73 -0.92
C ARG A 133 1.57 -9.33 -1.38
N ALA A 134 0.63 -8.68 -0.70
CA ALA A 134 0.21 -7.32 -1.05
C ALA A 134 1.37 -6.32 -0.98
N PHE A 135 2.33 -6.52 -0.07
CA PHE A 135 3.56 -5.74 -0.01
C PHE A 135 4.42 -5.93 -1.27
N LEU A 136 4.70 -7.18 -1.70
CA LEU A 136 5.43 -7.44 -2.94
C LEU A 136 4.66 -6.94 -4.18
N ASP A 137 3.37 -7.22 -4.24
CA ASP A 137 2.52 -6.86 -5.37
C ASP A 137 2.40 -5.34 -5.56
N TRP A 138 2.47 -4.55 -4.47
CA TRP A 138 2.56 -3.10 -4.54
C TRP A 138 3.84 -2.66 -5.27
N GLY A 139 4.97 -3.23 -4.92
CA GLY A 139 6.23 -2.90 -5.59
C GLY A 139 6.20 -3.29 -7.07
N LEU A 140 5.77 -4.49 -7.39
CA LEU A 140 5.65 -4.97 -8.76
C LEU A 140 4.70 -4.14 -9.60
N PHE A 141 3.59 -3.69 -9.01
CA PHE A 141 2.64 -2.79 -9.67
C PHE A 141 3.32 -1.50 -10.18
N HIS A 142 4.27 -0.96 -9.44
CA HIS A 142 5.00 0.25 -9.83
C HIS A 142 6.26 -0.03 -10.67
N HIS A 143 6.79 -1.25 -10.66
CA HIS A 143 8.02 -1.62 -11.38
C HIS A 143 7.77 -2.27 -12.73
N HIS A 144 6.68 -3.02 -12.88
CA HIS A 144 6.43 -3.85 -14.06
C HIS A 144 5.09 -3.53 -14.72
N ASN A 145 5.12 -2.92 -15.91
CA ASN A 145 3.92 -2.41 -16.59
C ASN A 145 2.85 -3.47 -16.85
N SER A 146 3.24 -4.72 -17.12
CA SER A 146 2.30 -5.82 -17.40
C SER A 146 1.86 -6.59 -16.15
N PHE A 147 2.42 -6.28 -14.96
CA PHE A 147 2.11 -7.03 -13.75
C PHE A 147 0.63 -6.98 -13.40
N HIS A 148 0.04 -5.79 -13.38
CA HIS A 148 -1.36 -5.59 -13.00
C HIS A 148 -2.33 -6.38 -13.89
N SER A 149 -2.13 -6.34 -15.21
CA SER A 149 -3.00 -7.06 -16.16
C SER A 149 -2.89 -8.58 -15.99
N SER A 150 -1.68 -9.11 -15.83
CA SER A 150 -1.44 -10.54 -15.59
C SER A 150 -1.97 -10.99 -14.23
N TRP A 151 -1.81 -10.18 -13.18
CA TRP A 151 -2.35 -10.43 -11.85
C TRP A 151 -3.89 -10.47 -11.84
N VAL A 152 -4.54 -9.55 -12.56
CA VAL A 152 -6.01 -9.52 -12.71
C VAL A 152 -6.49 -10.76 -13.46
N ALA A 153 -5.81 -11.12 -14.57
CA ALA A 153 -6.15 -12.31 -15.36
C ALA A 153 -5.99 -13.59 -14.52
N LEU A 154 -4.87 -13.73 -13.81
CA LEU A 154 -4.59 -14.84 -12.89
C LEU A 154 -5.70 -15.01 -11.84
N ASN A 155 -6.07 -13.92 -11.15
CA ASN A 155 -7.12 -13.97 -10.13
C ASN A 155 -8.49 -14.30 -10.72
N ARG A 156 -8.78 -13.85 -11.93
CA ARG A 156 -10.03 -14.21 -12.64
C ARG A 156 -10.07 -15.71 -12.94
N LEU A 157 -8.99 -16.27 -13.49
CA LEU A 157 -8.90 -17.71 -13.79
C LEU A 157 -9.01 -18.57 -12.53
N LEU A 158 -8.33 -18.18 -11.46
CA LEU A 158 -8.45 -18.86 -10.16
C LEU A 158 -9.89 -18.87 -9.64
N LYS A 159 -10.60 -17.74 -9.75
CA LYS A 159 -12.01 -17.66 -9.36
C LYS A 159 -12.90 -18.56 -10.23
N GLN A 160 -12.69 -18.59 -11.55
CA GLN A 160 -13.42 -19.44 -12.48
C GLN A 160 -13.17 -20.92 -12.18
N ARG A 161 -11.88 -21.30 -12.01
CA ARG A 161 -11.50 -22.67 -11.63
C ARG A 161 -12.16 -23.08 -10.30
N ASN A 162 -12.07 -22.26 -9.28
CA ASN A 162 -12.63 -22.56 -7.97
C ASN A 162 -14.19 -22.67 -8.03
N ALA A 163 -14.86 -21.85 -8.84
CA ALA A 163 -16.29 -21.95 -9.05
C ALA A 163 -16.67 -23.29 -9.72
N ALA A 164 -15.90 -23.73 -10.71
CA ALA A 164 -16.12 -25.02 -11.36
C ALA A 164 -15.85 -26.21 -10.41
N LEU A 165 -14.78 -26.13 -9.60
CA LEU A 165 -14.47 -27.15 -8.57
C LEU A 165 -15.60 -27.28 -7.55
N SER A 166 -16.12 -26.17 -7.03
CA SER A 166 -17.22 -26.14 -6.06
C SER A 166 -18.55 -26.68 -6.64
N GLN A 167 -18.72 -26.63 -7.97
CA GLN A 167 -19.85 -27.21 -8.69
C GLN A 167 -19.63 -28.66 -9.13
N ASN A 168 -18.55 -29.29 -8.65
CA ASN A 168 -18.19 -30.68 -9.00
C ASN A 168 -18.02 -30.94 -10.51
N GLN A 169 -17.61 -29.93 -11.30
CA GLN A 169 -17.38 -30.10 -12.73
C GLN A 169 -16.27 -31.13 -13.01
N PRO A 170 -16.36 -31.89 -14.12
CA PRO A 170 -15.32 -32.84 -14.51
C PRO A 170 -14.06 -32.09 -14.96
N TYR A 171 -12.90 -32.75 -14.87
CA TYR A 171 -11.61 -32.16 -15.26
C TYR A 171 -11.62 -31.65 -16.72
N SER A 172 -12.31 -32.35 -17.64
CA SER A 172 -12.44 -31.92 -19.04
C SER A 172 -13.01 -30.49 -19.20
N ALA A 173 -13.87 -30.05 -18.28
CA ALA A 173 -14.43 -28.69 -18.27
C ALA A 173 -13.45 -27.65 -17.70
N ILE A 174 -12.50 -28.08 -16.86
CA ILE A 174 -11.56 -27.18 -16.14
C ILE A 174 -10.23 -27.04 -16.87
N LYS A 175 -9.78 -28.07 -17.57
CA LYS A 175 -8.48 -28.19 -18.25
C LYS A 175 -8.10 -26.95 -19.08
N VAL A 176 -9.07 -26.32 -19.76
CA VAL A 176 -8.80 -25.16 -20.62
C VAL A 176 -8.28 -23.96 -19.78
N TRP A 177 -8.78 -23.80 -18.56
CA TRP A 177 -8.30 -22.74 -17.67
C TRP A 177 -6.96 -23.07 -17.06
N ASP A 178 -6.66 -24.35 -16.77
CA ASP A 178 -5.41 -24.76 -16.13
C ASP A 178 -4.18 -24.45 -16.99
N ILE A 179 -4.27 -24.52 -18.31
CA ILE A 179 -3.18 -24.18 -19.23
C ILE A 179 -2.77 -22.70 -19.09
N GLU A 180 -3.73 -21.79 -19.19
CA GLU A 180 -3.44 -20.36 -19.09
C GLU A 180 -3.14 -19.96 -17.64
N LEU A 181 -3.78 -20.59 -16.67
CA LEU A 181 -3.52 -20.39 -15.25
C LEU A 181 -2.08 -20.74 -14.90
N ALA A 182 -1.55 -21.87 -15.40
CA ALA A 182 -0.17 -22.30 -15.17
C ALA A 182 0.83 -21.27 -15.73
N LYS A 183 0.62 -20.83 -16.97
CA LYS A 183 1.46 -19.81 -17.60
C LYS A 183 1.51 -18.52 -16.80
N LEU A 184 0.34 -17.98 -16.40
CA LEU A 184 0.27 -16.75 -15.63
C LEU A 184 0.81 -16.93 -14.21
N ALA A 185 0.66 -18.12 -13.61
CA ALA A 185 1.19 -18.44 -12.30
C ALA A 185 2.72 -18.42 -12.28
N HIS A 186 3.38 -19.02 -13.26
CA HIS A 186 4.83 -18.94 -13.42
C HIS A 186 5.26 -17.49 -13.62
N GLN A 187 4.67 -16.78 -14.57
CA GLN A 187 5.03 -15.40 -14.88
C GLN A 187 4.94 -14.47 -13.64
N VAL A 188 3.83 -14.52 -12.90
CA VAL A 188 3.64 -13.70 -11.68
C VAL A 188 4.62 -14.13 -10.59
N SER A 189 4.90 -15.43 -10.47
CA SER A 189 5.83 -15.93 -9.46
C SER A 189 7.27 -15.55 -9.75
N ASP A 190 7.70 -15.61 -11.01
CA ASP A 190 9.04 -15.19 -11.43
C ASP A 190 9.26 -13.72 -11.16
N TRP A 191 8.31 -12.86 -11.53
CA TRP A 191 8.38 -11.44 -11.20
C TRP A 191 8.44 -11.15 -9.70
N ARG A 192 7.68 -11.92 -8.89
CA ARG A 192 7.77 -11.80 -7.42
C ARG A 192 9.12 -12.20 -6.88
N ALA A 193 9.69 -13.26 -7.41
CA ALA A 193 11.02 -13.74 -7.02
C ALA A 193 12.11 -12.74 -7.40
N GLU A 194 12.11 -12.24 -8.63
CA GLU A 194 13.03 -11.23 -9.14
C GLU A 194 12.93 -9.93 -8.31
N TYR A 195 11.71 -9.45 -8.05
CA TYR A 195 11.50 -8.25 -7.25
C TYR A 195 11.94 -8.43 -5.80
N ALA A 196 11.67 -9.58 -5.19
CA ALA A 196 12.10 -9.90 -3.83
C ALA A 196 13.62 -9.87 -3.69
N GLU A 197 14.35 -10.44 -4.66
CA GLU A 197 15.82 -10.41 -4.69
C GLU A 197 16.36 -9.00 -4.94
N ALA A 198 15.75 -8.24 -5.86
CA ALA A 198 16.16 -6.86 -6.13
C ALA A 198 15.90 -5.90 -4.95
N LEU A 199 14.86 -6.16 -4.16
CA LEU A 199 14.50 -5.36 -2.98
C LEU A 199 15.33 -5.72 -1.74
N ARG A 200 15.89 -6.93 -1.67
CA ARG A 200 16.64 -7.45 -0.50
C ARG A 200 17.72 -6.51 0.00
N PRO A 201 18.64 -5.96 -0.83
CA PRO A 201 19.72 -5.07 -0.35
C PRO A 201 19.19 -3.82 0.35
N GLU A 202 18.09 -3.24 -0.17
CA GLU A 202 17.49 -2.04 0.45
C GLU A 202 16.79 -2.38 1.76
N ILE A 203 16.19 -3.57 1.88
CA ILE A 203 15.63 -4.05 3.14
C ILE A 203 16.74 -4.24 4.17
N GLU A 204 17.80 -4.97 3.84
CA GLU A 204 18.92 -5.23 4.75
C GLU A 204 19.58 -3.94 5.24
N LYS A 205 19.90 -3.02 4.31
CA LYS A 205 20.45 -1.70 4.60
C LYS A 205 19.55 -0.89 5.54
N THR A 206 18.25 -0.83 5.25
CA THR A 206 17.32 -0.02 6.03
C THR A 206 17.07 -0.67 7.40
N CYS A 207 16.94 -2.00 7.46
CA CYS A 207 16.81 -2.72 8.72
C CYS A 207 18.02 -2.53 9.63
N GLN A 208 19.25 -2.55 9.09
CA GLN A 208 20.47 -2.30 9.85
C GLN A 208 20.49 -0.93 10.54
N LEU A 209 19.84 0.09 9.94
CA LEU A 209 19.73 1.41 10.56
C LEU A 209 18.74 1.46 11.73
N PHE A 210 17.60 0.77 11.57
CA PHE A 210 16.52 0.80 12.59
C PHE A 210 16.69 -0.25 13.69
N LEU A 211 17.30 -1.38 13.38
CA LEU A 211 17.45 -2.57 14.23
C LEU A 211 18.90 -3.12 14.11
N PRO A 212 19.91 -2.34 14.47
CA PRO A 212 21.32 -2.70 14.25
C PRO A 212 21.76 -3.96 15.00
N GLU A 213 21.02 -4.35 16.04
CA GLU A 213 21.26 -5.54 16.85
C GLU A 213 20.70 -6.84 16.24
N LEU A 214 19.96 -6.76 15.13
CA LEU A 214 19.27 -7.89 14.53
C LEU A 214 19.71 -8.10 13.08
N GLU A 215 19.98 -9.34 12.74
CA GLU A 215 20.13 -9.78 11.35
C GLU A 215 18.74 -10.10 10.77
N ILE A 216 18.25 -9.17 9.94
CA ILE A 216 16.96 -9.36 9.26
C ILE A 216 17.19 -9.97 7.88
N THR A 217 16.60 -11.13 7.65
CA THR A 217 16.65 -11.83 6.37
C THR A 217 15.27 -12.01 5.77
N VAL A 218 15.19 -12.07 4.43
CA VAL A 218 13.95 -12.21 3.70
C VAL A 218 14.01 -13.40 2.76
N SER A 219 12.89 -14.08 2.55
CA SER A 219 12.78 -15.19 1.61
C SER A 219 11.42 -15.22 0.92
N PHE A 220 11.41 -15.48 -0.38
CA PHE A 220 10.20 -15.65 -1.17
C PHE A 220 9.90 -17.13 -1.39
N HIS A 221 8.65 -17.51 -1.20
CA HIS A 221 8.09 -18.83 -1.46
C HIS A 221 6.94 -18.70 -2.45
N GLN A 222 7.02 -19.39 -3.58
CA GLN A 222 6.07 -19.22 -4.70
C GLN A 222 4.67 -19.81 -4.43
N GLY A 223 4.51 -20.67 -3.43
CA GLY A 223 3.22 -21.27 -3.05
C GLY A 223 3.00 -22.69 -3.58
N TRP A 224 4.01 -23.27 -4.23
CA TRP A 224 4.12 -24.68 -4.61
C TRP A 224 5.60 -25.09 -4.62
N GLU A 225 5.87 -26.38 -4.80
CA GLU A 225 7.25 -26.89 -4.86
C GLU A 225 7.98 -26.34 -6.08
N LYS A 226 9.20 -25.80 -5.86
CA LYS A 226 9.94 -25.03 -6.85
C LYS A 226 10.27 -25.83 -8.13
N GLU A 227 10.51 -27.14 -7.99
CA GLU A 227 10.90 -28.02 -9.09
C GLU A 227 9.72 -28.70 -9.78
N THR A 228 8.49 -28.39 -9.36
CA THR A 228 7.28 -28.98 -9.94
C THR A 228 6.67 -28.04 -10.95
N GLU A 229 6.42 -28.54 -12.16
CA GLU A 229 5.66 -27.81 -13.16
C GLU A 229 4.23 -27.58 -12.68
N TYR A 230 3.81 -26.32 -12.60
CA TYR A 230 2.53 -25.96 -11.96
C TYR A 230 1.31 -26.54 -12.71
N GLY A 231 1.38 -26.65 -14.04
CA GLY A 231 0.33 -27.29 -14.84
C GLY A 231 0.13 -28.76 -14.49
N GLU A 232 1.23 -29.49 -14.29
CA GLU A 232 1.19 -30.90 -13.85
C GLU A 232 0.61 -31.01 -12.43
N LEU A 233 1.00 -30.11 -11.55
CA LEU A 233 0.50 -30.06 -10.17
C LEU A 233 -1.01 -29.81 -10.12
N LEU A 234 -1.56 -28.96 -11.00
CA LEU A 234 -2.99 -28.73 -11.10
C LEU A 234 -3.76 -30.00 -11.50
N VAL A 235 -3.18 -30.81 -12.41
CA VAL A 235 -3.73 -32.12 -12.79
C VAL A 235 -3.69 -33.11 -11.62
N GLN A 236 -2.52 -33.25 -10.99
CA GLN A 236 -2.31 -34.19 -9.88
C GLN A 236 -3.22 -33.88 -8.68
N ASN A 237 -3.41 -32.58 -8.38
CA ASN A 237 -4.22 -32.13 -7.25
C ASN A 237 -5.71 -32.03 -7.57
N PHE A 238 -6.17 -32.33 -8.79
CA PHE A 238 -7.55 -32.07 -9.22
C PHE A 238 -8.59 -32.69 -8.28
N GLU A 239 -8.47 -33.98 -7.95
CA GLU A 239 -9.44 -34.65 -7.07
C GLU A 239 -9.44 -34.08 -5.65
N ARG A 240 -8.28 -33.69 -5.13
CA ARG A 240 -8.13 -33.01 -3.84
C ARG A 240 -8.76 -31.62 -3.86
N ASP A 241 -8.44 -30.82 -4.88
CA ASP A 241 -8.99 -29.47 -5.08
C ASP A 241 -10.51 -29.52 -5.20
N LYS A 242 -11.03 -30.49 -5.94
CA LYS A 242 -12.47 -30.73 -6.13
C LYS A 242 -13.16 -31.12 -4.82
N ALA A 243 -12.56 -32.00 -4.03
CA ALA A 243 -13.10 -32.40 -2.73
C ALA A 243 -13.18 -31.24 -1.74
N ILE A 244 -12.21 -30.29 -1.80
CA ILE A 244 -12.12 -29.10 -0.94
C ILE A 244 -12.94 -27.94 -1.53
N GLY A 245 -13.16 -27.90 -2.85
CA GLY A 245 -13.88 -26.87 -3.57
C GLY A 245 -13.03 -25.67 -4.00
N TYR A 246 -11.69 -25.72 -3.84
CA TYR A 246 -10.78 -24.67 -4.30
C TYR A 246 -9.36 -25.17 -4.55
N THR A 247 -8.57 -24.39 -5.31
CA THR A 247 -7.17 -24.65 -5.65
C THR A 247 -6.25 -24.49 -4.44
N VAL A 248 -5.64 -25.59 -3.98
CA VAL A 248 -4.85 -25.62 -2.73
C VAL A 248 -3.41 -25.10 -2.89
N SER A 249 -2.84 -25.17 -4.09
CA SER A 249 -1.47 -24.75 -4.40
C SER A 249 -1.45 -23.64 -5.43
N GLY A 250 -0.38 -22.83 -5.47
CA GLY A 250 -0.19 -21.83 -6.51
C GLY A 250 0.12 -20.43 -5.97
N PRO A 251 0.18 -19.42 -6.85
CA PRO A 251 0.64 -18.07 -6.51
C PRO A 251 -0.22 -17.35 -5.46
N GLN A 252 -1.46 -17.78 -5.25
CA GLN A 252 -2.33 -17.31 -4.15
C GLN A 252 -1.87 -17.85 -2.77
N LYS A 253 -0.98 -18.83 -2.73
CA LYS A 253 -0.34 -19.38 -1.52
C LYS A 253 1.09 -18.92 -1.33
N ALA A 254 1.61 -18.10 -2.27
CA ALA A 254 2.95 -17.53 -2.14
C ALA A 254 3.10 -16.74 -0.84
N ASP A 255 4.32 -16.67 -0.35
CA ASP A 255 4.65 -15.96 0.89
C ASP A 255 6.00 -15.25 0.78
N PHE A 256 6.11 -14.09 1.41
CA PHE A 256 7.34 -13.33 1.57
C PHE A 256 7.66 -13.24 3.06
N ARG A 257 8.57 -14.07 3.53
CA ARG A 257 8.84 -14.28 4.95
C ARG A 257 10.00 -13.43 5.43
N PHE A 258 9.86 -12.95 6.64
CA PHE A 258 10.88 -12.18 7.35
C PHE A 258 11.39 -12.98 8.54
N LYS A 259 12.71 -13.00 8.73
CA LYS A 259 13.34 -13.64 9.88
C LYS A 259 14.31 -12.68 10.55
N ALA A 260 14.38 -12.74 11.88
CA ALA A 260 15.36 -12.07 12.70
C ALA A 260 16.25 -13.13 13.36
N ASN A 261 17.56 -13.07 13.12
CA ASN A 261 18.53 -14.05 13.61
C ASN A 261 18.08 -15.52 13.30
N GLY A 262 17.52 -15.73 12.09
CA GLY A 262 17.08 -17.04 11.61
C GLY A 262 15.68 -17.50 12.06
N LEU A 263 15.01 -16.78 12.98
CA LEU A 263 13.67 -17.12 13.48
C LEU A 263 12.60 -16.18 12.90
N PRO A 264 11.33 -16.62 12.77
CA PRO A 264 10.25 -15.75 12.29
C PRO A 264 10.12 -14.49 13.14
N VAL A 265 9.97 -13.31 12.49
CA VAL A 265 9.94 -12.03 13.20
C VAL A 265 8.76 -11.89 14.15
N GLU A 266 7.62 -12.49 13.81
CA GLU A 266 6.41 -12.51 14.63
C GLU A 266 6.57 -13.25 15.97
N ASP A 267 7.52 -14.19 16.05
CA ASP A 267 7.75 -15.03 17.24
C ASP A 267 8.80 -14.41 18.19
N VAL A 268 9.73 -13.59 17.67
CA VAL A 268 10.91 -13.15 18.44
C VAL A 268 11.01 -11.65 18.66
N LEU A 269 10.37 -10.83 17.82
CA LEU A 269 10.46 -9.38 17.96
C LEU A 269 9.43 -8.84 18.94
N SER A 270 9.85 -7.91 19.80
CA SER A 270 8.94 -7.10 20.59
C SER A 270 8.02 -6.25 19.70
N ARG A 271 6.89 -5.79 20.23
CA ARG A 271 5.97 -4.92 19.49
C ARG A 271 6.65 -3.64 18.98
N GLY A 272 7.57 -3.07 19.74
CA GLY A 272 8.37 -1.91 19.33
C GLY A 272 9.29 -2.23 18.14
N GLN A 273 9.99 -3.36 18.18
CA GLN A 273 10.84 -3.82 17.09
C GLN A 273 10.05 -4.15 15.83
N LEU A 274 8.86 -4.76 15.95
CA LEU A 274 7.96 -4.99 14.80
C LEU A 274 7.55 -3.67 14.13
N LYS A 275 7.29 -2.61 14.90
CA LYS A 275 6.99 -1.28 14.35
C LYS A 275 8.16 -0.70 13.57
N LEU A 276 9.37 -0.82 14.13
CA LEU A 276 10.59 -0.35 13.45
C LEU A 276 10.85 -1.15 12.17
N LEU A 277 10.68 -2.47 12.20
CA LEU A 277 10.80 -3.31 11.03
C LEU A 277 9.77 -2.92 9.95
N MET A 278 8.52 -2.69 10.32
CA MET A 278 7.48 -2.24 9.38
C MET A 278 7.87 -0.90 8.73
N CYS A 279 8.38 0.08 9.51
CA CYS A 279 8.89 1.33 8.96
C CYS A 279 10.04 1.10 7.98
N ALA A 280 11.02 0.28 8.38
CA ALA A 280 12.18 -0.04 7.55
C ALA A 280 11.78 -0.66 6.21
N LEU A 281 10.82 -1.60 6.22
CA LEU A 281 10.31 -2.23 5.00
C LEU A 281 9.59 -1.24 4.07
N ARG A 282 8.77 -0.33 4.64
CA ARG A 282 8.08 0.70 3.86
C ARG A 282 9.05 1.70 3.24
N LEU A 283 10.05 2.13 4.01
CA LEU A 283 11.13 2.99 3.50
C LEU A 283 11.94 2.30 2.41
N ALA A 284 12.36 1.05 2.63
CA ALA A 284 13.11 0.27 1.66
C ALA A 284 12.38 0.15 0.31
N GLN A 285 11.06 -0.07 0.33
CA GLN A 285 10.25 -0.06 -0.90
C GLN A 285 10.22 1.30 -1.59
N GLY A 286 10.08 2.38 -0.84
CA GLY A 286 10.09 3.74 -1.39
C GLY A 286 11.46 4.11 -1.98
N GLU A 287 12.56 3.80 -1.28
CA GLU A 287 13.93 4.00 -1.76
C GLU A 287 14.20 3.16 -3.01
N HIS A 288 13.79 1.89 -3.01
CA HIS A 288 13.93 1.01 -4.18
C HIS A 288 13.20 1.55 -5.41
N LEU A 289 11.96 2.06 -5.24
CA LEU A 289 11.21 2.69 -6.34
C LEU A 289 11.96 3.92 -6.89
N MET A 290 12.51 4.75 -6.00
CA MET A 290 13.28 5.92 -6.41
C MET A 290 14.56 5.51 -7.16
N ILE A 291 15.30 4.53 -6.68
CA ILE A 291 16.55 4.06 -7.31
C ILE A 291 16.26 3.47 -8.70
N GLN A 292 15.26 2.61 -8.80
CA GLN A 292 14.99 1.84 -10.03
C GLN A 292 14.16 2.59 -11.07
N LYS A 293 13.26 3.47 -10.64
CA LYS A 293 12.29 4.14 -11.52
C LYS A 293 12.38 5.67 -11.50
N GLN A 294 13.26 6.24 -10.68
CA GLN A 294 13.38 7.69 -10.47
C GLN A 294 12.05 8.34 -10.06
N ARG A 295 11.25 7.61 -9.26
CA ARG A 295 9.94 8.04 -8.80
C ARG A 295 9.87 8.05 -7.29
N HIS A 296 9.47 9.19 -6.72
CA HIS A 296 9.30 9.34 -5.27
C HIS A 296 7.94 8.82 -4.82
N CYS A 297 7.91 8.17 -3.65
CA CYS A 297 6.67 7.83 -2.95
C CYS A 297 6.13 9.03 -2.17
N ILE A 298 4.83 9.05 -1.93
CA ILE A 298 4.20 9.88 -0.91
C ILE A 298 4.06 9.02 0.35
N PHE A 299 4.58 9.48 1.48
CA PHE A 299 4.44 8.77 2.75
C PHE A 299 3.32 9.37 3.60
N LEU A 300 2.41 8.52 4.02
CA LEU A 300 1.30 8.87 4.92
C LEU A 300 1.54 8.19 6.27
N ILE A 301 1.75 8.97 7.34
CA ILE A 301 2.09 8.51 8.68
C ILE A 301 0.99 8.94 9.65
N ASP A 302 0.11 7.99 10.04
CA ASP A 302 -1.03 8.28 10.91
C ASP A 302 -0.77 7.82 12.35
N ASP A 303 -0.75 8.76 13.29
CA ASP A 303 -0.58 8.58 14.74
C ASP A 303 0.63 7.72 15.18
N PHE A 304 1.49 7.38 14.23
CA PHE A 304 2.59 6.46 14.43
C PHE A 304 3.82 7.10 15.10
N ALA A 305 4.02 8.41 14.89
CA ALA A 305 5.15 9.13 15.46
C ALA A 305 5.16 9.07 17.00
N SER A 306 3.98 9.02 17.63
CA SER A 306 3.83 8.88 19.10
C SER A 306 4.24 7.51 19.65
N GLU A 307 4.35 6.49 18.77
CA GLU A 307 4.66 5.12 19.16
C GLU A 307 6.14 4.76 19.06
N LEU A 308 6.97 5.70 18.57
CA LEU A 308 8.43 5.59 18.50
C LEU A 308 9.08 6.43 19.60
N ASP A 309 10.25 5.97 20.07
CA ASP A 309 11.11 6.81 20.90
C ASP A 309 11.70 7.98 20.10
N GLN A 310 12.25 8.96 20.83
CA GLN A 310 12.78 10.20 20.25
C GLN A 310 13.86 9.96 19.19
N HIS A 311 14.80 9.03 19.46
CA HIS A 311 15.90 8.73 18.56
C HIS A 311 15.40 8.10 17.26
N LYS A 312 14.46 7.16 17.34
CA LYS A 312 13.89 6.48 16.18
C LYS A 312 12.96 7.38 15.35
N ARG A 313 12.28 8.35 16.00
CA ARG A 313 11.55 9.41 15.27
C ARG A 313 12.50 10.28 14.45
N ALA A 314 13.60 10.72 15.05
CA ALA A 314 14.60 11.52 14.34
C ALA A 314 15.19 10.76 13.15
N LEU A 315 15.57 9.50 13.34
CA LEU A 315 16.10 8.63 12.29
C LEU A 315 15.09 8.46 11.14
N LEU A 316 13.80 8.21 11.46
CA LEU A 316 12.74 8.08 10.46
C LEU A 316 12.60 9.38 9.65
N ALA A 317 12.57 10.53 10.33
CA ALA A 317 12.46 11.83 9.67
C ALA A 317 13.66 12.14 8.77
N GLU A 318 14.88 11.85 9.23
CA GLU A 318 16.10 12.02 8.44
C GLU A 318 16.06 11.17 7.17
N ARG A 319 15.67 9.90 7.27
CA ARG A 319 15.57 9.00 6.11
C ARG A 319 14.51 9.46 5.12
N LEU A 320 13.35 9.88 5.60
CA LEU A 320 12.30 10.43 4.76
C LEU A 320 12.73 11.72 4.05
N GLN A 321 13.45 12.61 4.73
CA GLN A 321 14.01 13.81 4.13
C GLN A 321 15.03 13.49 3.03
N GLN A 322 15.97 12.56 3.31
CA GLN A 322 16.99 12.14 2.35
C GLN A 322 16.39 11.48 1.11
N SER A 323 15.24 10.81 1.24
CA SER A 323 14.54 10.20 0.11
C SER A 323 13.91 11.23 -0.85
N GLY A 324 13.79 12.51 -0.46
CA GLY A 324 13.12 13.55 -1.22
C GLY A 324 11.62 13.32 -1.43
N SER A 325 11.02 12.45 -0.62
CA SER A 325 9.61 12.09 -0.69
C SER A 325 8.73 13.14 -0.02
N GLN A 326 7.51 13.32 -0.52
CA GLN A 326 6.49 14.09 0.20
C GLN A 326 5.94 13.27 1.37
N VAL A 327 5.82 13.89 2.54
CA VAL A 327 5.44 13.23 3.79
C VAL A 327 4.29 13.96 4.45
N PHE A 328 3.27 13.23 4.85
CA PHE A 328 2.16 13.71 5.68
C PHE A 328 2.22 12.98 7.03
N VAL A 329 2.29 13.74 8.12
CA VAL A 329 2.39 13.19 9.48
C VAL A 329 1.28 13.74 10.34
N THR A 330 0.53 12.88 11.02
CA THR A 330 -0.45 13.30 12.03
C THR A 330 0.13 13.19 13.43
N ALA A 331 -0.26 14.11 14.31
CA ALA A 331 0.05 14.09 15.73
C ALA A 331 -1.04 14.78 16.54
N ILE A 332 -1.08 14.53 17.85
CA ILE A 332 -2.01 15.23 18.75
C ILE A 332 -1.50 16.63 19.05
N THR A 333 -0.20 16.77 19.29
CA THR A 333 0.44 18.05 19.64
C THR A 333 1.68 18.30 18.79
N GLN A 334 2.06 19.55 18.62
CA GLN A 334 3.30 19.94 17.95
C GLN A 334 4.54 19.36 18.64
N GLY A 335 4.52 19.23 19.97
CA GLY A 335 5.62 18.67 20.74
C GLY A 335 6.01 17.23 20.34
N GLN A 336 5.02 16.44 19.85
CA GLN A 336 5.28 15.09 19.34
C GLN A 336 6.00 15.05 18.00
N LEU A 337 6.02 16.18 17.28
CA LEU A 337 6.62 16.31 15.94
C LEU A 337 8.01 16.95 15.99
N LYS A 338 8.46 17.41 17.17
CA LYS A 338 9.70 18.16 17.31
C LYS A 338 10.91 17.51 16.63
N GLU A 339 11.06 16.20 16.80
CA GLU A 339 12.15 15.45 16.18
C GLU A 339 11.93 15.17 14.69
N MET A 340 10.70 15.29 14.22
CA MET A 340 10.34 15.08 12.81
C MET A 340 10.35 16.39 11.99
N GLN A 341 10.45 17.54 12.64
CA GLN A 341 10.58 18.84 11.98
C GLN A 341 11.99 19.05 11.42
N VAL A 342 12.34 18.25 10.42
CA VAL A 342 13.62 18.30 9.72
C VAL A 342 13.44 19.15 8.46
N GLY A 343 14.03 20.34 8.43
CA GLY A 343 13.94 21.24 7.27
C GLY A 343 12.64 22.06 7.20
N LYS A 344 12.31 22.53 5.99
CA LYS A 344 11.08 23.28 5.71
C LYS A 344 9.90 22.33 5.57
N GLY A 345 8.73 22.78 6.01
CA GLY A 345 7.46 22.05 5.88
C GLY A 345 6.29 22.93 6.27
N LYS A 346 5.08 22.47 5.97
CA LYS A 346 3.85 23.16 6.37
C LYS A 346 3.24 22.50 7.61
N LEU A 347 2.66 23.32 8.48
CA LEU A 347 1.96 22.89 9.67
C LEU A 347 0.49 23.26 9.58
N PHE A 348 -0.39 22.30 9.81
CA PHE A 348 -1.84 22.49 9.75
C PHE A 348 -2.46 22.15 11.11
N GLN A 349 -3.29 23.06 11.61
CA GLN A 349 -4.18 22.79 12.74
C GLN A 349 -5.48 22.18 12.21
N VAL A 350 -5.86 21.05 12.77
CA VAL A 350 -7.11 20.35 12.42
C VAL A 350 -8.05 20.39 13.62
N ASP A 351 -9.23 20.99 13.44
CA ASP A 351 -10.26 21.07 14.46
C ASP A 351 -11.65 20.84 13.85
N THR A 352 -12.30 19.78 14.29
CA THR A 352 -13.68 19.40 13.93
C THR A 352 -13.95 19.47 12.41
N GLY A 353 -13.00 18.92 11.62
CA GLY A 353 -13.07 18.89 10.16
C GLY A 353 -12.67 20.18 9.44
N LYS A 354 -12.34 21.25 10.18
CA LYS A 354 -11.71 22.47 9.65
C LYS A 354 -10.21 22.35 9.73
N ILE A 355 -9.53 22.78 8.67
CA ILE A 355 -8.07 22.69 8.57
C ILE A 355 -7.54 24.08 8.23
N THR A 356 -6.61 24.56 9.03
CA THR A 356 -6.01 25.90 8.90
C THR A 356 -4.50 25.75 8.87
N GLU A 357 -3.83 26.32 7.87
CA GLU A 357 -2.38 26.39 7.84
C GLU A 357 -1.91 27.36 8.93
N LEU A 358 -0.99 26.90 9.77
CA LEU A 358 -0.32 27.73 10.76
C LEU A 358 0.92 28.38 10.12
N GLN A 359 1.05 29.68 10.27
CA GLN A 359 2.28 30.36 9.89
C GLN A 359 3.42 29.90 10.81
N PRO A 360 4.63 29.71 10.25
CA PRO A 360 5.80 29.26 11.01
C PRO A 360 6.25 30.26 12.08
#